data_baf80e834972fcdf946cfd265208c4e2
#
_entry.id   baf80e834972fcdf946cfd265208c4e2
#
_cell.length_a   1.000
_cell.length_b   1.000
_cell.length_c   1.000
_cell.angle_alpha   90.00
_cell.angle_beta   90.00
_cell.angle_gamma   90.00
#
_symmetry.space_group_name_H-M   'P 1'
#
loop_
_entity.id
_entity.type
_entity.pdbx_description
1 polymer ?
#
loop_
_entity_poly.entity_id
_entity_poly.type
_entity_poly.pdbx_seq_one_letter_code
_entity_poly.pdbx_strand_id
1 'polypeptide(L)'
;TSAGVMNPQIRYGEDLMSRVSYVMMHPEGAELLTSAIREAINGLFAELSTEASSQVEDILEIALVANPIMHHIVLGINPVNLGTAPFALTTSDAIDTRAAEIGLGAHPEARLYCLPCIAGHVGADAAGVILAEAPDRNEEMTLVVDVGTNAEIVLANNKRLLVCSSPTGPAFEGAQVSSGQRATIGAIERVRIDRDTLEPRFKCIGSDLWSDEPGFSEAMSGTGVTGICGSGIIEGIAEMYLAGIITTDGVVDGALAERTQRITADGRTFSFVLHRADDPEASDVLVTQNDVRQIQLAKAALYAGIKLLMDEMGVTTVDRIRLAGAFGSHISVSHAMVLGLIPDCDLEQVTSAGNAAGAGARMALLDRAARVEIAATIAKAERIETAVADDFQAHFVGAM
;
A
#
# COMPACT_ATOMS: atom_id res chain seq x y z
N THR A 1 9.11 14.91 -16.79
CA THR A 1 8.84 15.64 -15.53
C THR A 1 7.92 14.84 -14.63
N SER A 2 7.95 15.08 -13.33
CA SER A 2 7.06 14.46 -12.33
C SER A 2 6.78 15.45 -11.21
N ALA A 3 5.55 15.49 -10.76
CA ALA A 3 5.13 16.30 -9.62
C ALA A 3 4.28 15.48 -8.66
N GLY A 4 4.27 15.86 -7.38
CA GLY A 4 3.51 15.18 -6.36
C GLY A 4 3.06 16.12 -5.26
N VAL A 5 1.82 15.91 -4.79
CA VAL A 5 1.26 16.68 -3.69
C VAL A 5 0.53 15.75 -2.72
N MET A 6 0.58 16.07 -1.44
CA MET A 6 -0.23 15.39 -0.45
C MET A 6 -1.70 15.63 -0.78
N ASN A 7 -2.51 14.57 -0.80
CA ASN A 7 -3.93 14.69 -1.09
C ASN A 7 -4.62 15.62 -0.07
N PRO A 8 -5.13 16.80 -0.51
CA PRO A 8 -5.71 17.78 0.40
C PRO A 8 -7.01 17.33 1.06
N GLN A 9 -7.59 16.21 0.61
CA GLN A 9 -8.79 15.63 1.20
C GLN A 9 -8.53 15.00 2.58
N ILE A 10 -7.27 14.87 3.02
CA ILE A 10 -6.90 14.41 4.38
C ILE A 10 -7.58 15.25 5.47
N ARG A 11 -7.86 16.54 5.21
CA ARG A 11 -8.61 17.42 6.13
C ARG A 11 -10.07 17.03 6.33
N TYR A 12 -10.63 16.21 5.45
CA TYR A 12 -11.99 15.70 5.52
C TYR A 12 -12.07 14.24 5.95
N GLY A 13 -10.96 13.53 5.87
CA GLY A 13 -10.81 12.13 6.28
C GLY A 13 -9.45 11.57 5.88
N GLU A 14 -8.77 10.95 6.83
CA GLU A 14 -7.43 10.39 6.61
C GLU A 14 -7.45 9.22 5.63
N ASP A 15 -8.48 8.37 5.74
CA ASP A 15 -8.69 7.21 4.88
C ASP A 15 -9.94 7.35 3.99
N LEU A 16 -10.17 6.35 3.14
CA LEU A 16 -11.25 6.33 2.17
C LEU A 16 -12.63 6.29 2.85
N MET A 17 -12.79 5.48 3.89
CA MET A 17 -14.07 5.32 4.58
C MET A 17 -14.43 6.55 5.41
N SER A 18 -13.44 7.21 6.00
CA SER A 18 -13.61 8.50 6.68
C SER A 18 -14.12 9.57 5.72
N ARG A 19 -13.62 9.59 4.46
CA ARG A 19 -14.12 10.52 3.41
C ARG A 19 -15.54 10.22 3.01
N VAL A 20 -15.90 8.94 2.83
CA VAL A 20 -17.30 8.55 2.57
C VAL A 20 -18.21 8.94 3.73
N SER A 21 -17.78 8.68 4.96
CA SER A 21 -18.51 9.08 6.16
C SER A 21 -18.71 10.61 6.24
N TYR A 22 -17.68 11.39 5.86
CA TYR A 22 -17.79 12.84 5.77
C TYR A 22 -18.87 13.26 4.78
N VAL A 23 -18.92 12.66 3.58
CA VAL A 23 -19.97 12.92 2.58
C VAL A 23 -21.36 12.56 3.11
N MET A 24 -21.48 11.46 3.86
CA MET A 24 -22.77 11.05 4.44
C MET A 24 -23.28 12.05 5.50
N MET A 25 -22.38 12.67 6.25
CA MET A 25 -22.74 13.58 7.36
C MET A 25 -22.88 15.04 6.94
N HIS A 26 -22.33 15.44 5.79
CA HIS A 26 -22.31 16.83 5.34
C HIS A 26 -22.91 16.95 3.94
N PRO A 27 -23.99 17.72 3.77
CA PRO A 27 -24.67 17.85 2.47
C PRO A 27 -23.77 18.34 1.33
N GLU A 28 -22.81 19.23 1.62
CA GLU A 28 -21.82 19.76 0.68
C GLU A 28 -20.54 18.91 0.60
N GLY A 29 -20.46 17.81 1.36
CA GLY A 29 -19.24 17.01 1.52
C GLY A 29 -18.68 16.47 0.21
N ALA A 30 -19.56 16.00 -0.67
CA ALA A 30 -19.14 15.49 -1.99
C ALA A 30 -18.53 16.59 -2.86
N GLU A 31 -19.12 17.79 -2.86
CA GLU A 31 -18.63 18.94 -3.63
C GLU A 31 -17.29 19.45 -3.10
N LEU A 32 -17.15 19.53 -1.77
CA LEU A 32 -15.90 19.94 -1.12
C LEU A 32 -14.74 18.99 -1.44
N LEU A 33 -14.98 17.69 -1.36
CA LEU A 33 -13.97 16.68 -1.71
C LEU A 33 -13.60 16.73 -3.19
N THR A 34 -14.60 16.89 -4.07
CA THR A 34 -14.42 17.01 -5.51
C THR A 34 -13.60 18.26 -5.86
N SER A 35 -13.94 19.41 -5.32
CA SER A 35 -13.21 20.67 -5.55
C SER A 35 -11.77 20.57 -5.08
N ALA A 36 -11.55 20.03 -3.87
CA ALA A 36 -10.22 19.89 -3.31
C ALA A 36 -9.26 19.05 -4.18
N ILE A 37 -9.74 17.91 -4.72
CA ILE A 37 -8.89 17.08 -5.56
C ILE A 37 -8.66 17.68 -6.95
N ARG A 38 -9.67 18.32 -7.55
CA ARG A 38 -9.53 18.99 -8.85
C ARG A 38 -8.59 20.19 -8.78
N GLU A 39 -8.66 20.98 -7.72
CA GLU A 39 -7.72 22.07 -7.46
C GLU A 39 -6.28 21.56 -7.31
N ALA A 40 -6.08 20.44 -6.58
CA ALA A 40 -4.77 19.83 -6.45
C ALA A 40 -4.20 19.34 -7.79
N ILE A 41 -5.03 18.69 -8.62
CA ILE A 41 -4.62 18.25 -9.96
C ILE A 41 -4.27 19.45 -10.84
N ASN A 42 -5.07 20.52 -10.82
CA ASN A 42 -4.78 21.76 -11.56
C ASN A 42 -3.47 22.41 -11.09
N GLY A 43 -3.18 22.36 -9.80
CA GLY A 43 -1.88 22.79 -9.25
C GLY A 43 -0.72 21.98 -9.80
N LEU A 44 -0.86 20.64 -9.87
CA LEU A 44 0.14 19.77 -10.48
C LEU A 44 0.34 20.05 -11.97
N PHE A 45 -0.71 20.37 -12.73
CA PHE A 45 -0.58 20.77 -14.14
C PHE A 45 0.27 22.04 -14.29
N ALA A 46 0.05 23.04 -13.43
CA ALA A 46 0.84 24.27 -13.45
C ALA A 46 2.31 24.01 -13.10
N GLU A 47 2.58 23.18 -12.10
CA GLU A 47 3.93 22.77 -11.69
C GLU A 47 4.66 22.03 -12.83
N LEU A 48 4.02 21.01 -13.39
CA LEU A 48 4.56 20.19 -14.49
C LEU A 48 4.82 21.04 -15.75
N SER A 49 3.91 21.95 -16.08
CA SER A 49 4.08 22.85 -17.22
C SER A 49 5.26 23.80 -17.02
N THR A 50 5.44 24.33 -15.80
CA THR A 50 6.59 25.16 -15.44
C THR A 50 7.89 24.38 -15.57
N GLU A 51 7.96 23.17 -15.03
CA GLU A 51 9.14 22.31 -15.12
C GLU A 51 9.46 21.91 -16.55
N ALA A 52 8.43 21.62 -17.35
CA ALA A 52 8.57 21.28 -18.77
C ALA A 52 8.83 22.48 -19.68
N SER A 53 8.82 23.73 -19.16
CA SER A 53 8.88 24.95 -19.95
C SER A 53 7.80 25.02 -21.05
N SER A 54 6.58 24.58 -20.70
CA SER A 54 5.38 24.57 -21.57
C SER A 54 4.24 25.37 -20.92
N GLN A 55 3.09 25.42 -21.57
CA GLN A 55 1.88 26.02 -21.01
C GLN A 55 0.90 24.93 -20.57
N VAL A 56 0.01 25.23 -19.64
CA VAL A 56 -1.03 24.29 -19.19
C VAL A 56 -1.95 23.92 -20.37
N GLU A 57 -2.17 24.84 -21.29
CA GLU A 57 -2.94 24.64 -22.52
C GLU A 57 -2.26 23.69 -23.52
N ASP A 58 -0.99 23.32 -23.33
CA ASP A 58 -0.32 22.32 -24.15
C ASP A 58 -0.66 20.89 -23.69
N ILE A 59 -1.34 20.72 -22.55
CA ILE A 59 -1.83 19.42 -22.07
C ILE A 59 -3.07 19.04 -22.88
N LEU A 60 -2.92 18.08 -23.81
CA LEU A 60 -3.97 17.67 -24.73
C LEU A 60 -4.69 16.39 -24.30
N GLU A 61 -4.06 15.57 -23.46
CA GLU A 61 -4.61 14.30 -23.03
C GLU A 61 -4.16 13.94 -21.61
N ILE A 62 -5.08 13.34 -20.85
CA ILE A 62 -4.89 12.96 -19.46
C ILE A 62 -5.37 11.52 -19.31
N ALA A 63 -4.56 10.64 -18.73
CA ALA A 63 -4.99 9.33 -18.27
C ALA A 63 -5.00 9.32 -16.73
N LEU A 64 -6.08 8.82 -16.15
CA LEU A 64 -6.30 8.82 -14.71
C LEU A 64 -6.55 7.40 -14.20
N VAL A 65 -5.85 7.06 -13.13
CA VAL A 65 -6.08 5.86 -12.32
C VAL A 65 -6.28 6.25 -10.87
N ALA A 66 -7.20 5.60 -10.21
CA ALA A 66 -7.51 5.83 -8.80
C ALA A 66 -8.30 4.66 -8.23
N ASN A 67 -8.30 4.51 -6.90
CA ASN A 67 -9.25 3.62 -6.25
C ASN A 67 -10.70 4.07 -6.49
N PRO A 68 -11.72 3.20 -6.28
CA PRO A 68 -13.10 3.49 -6.67
C PRO A 68 -13.67 4.76 -6.05
N ILE A 69 -13.40 5.02 -4.77
CA ILE A 69 -13.90 6.20 -4.07
C ILE A 69 -13.30 7.48 -4.66
N MET A 70 -11.99 7.50 -4.87
CA MET A 70 -11.31 8.66 -5.47
C MET A 70 -11.68 8.86 -6.94
N HIS A 71 -11.85 7.76 -7.69
CA HIS A 71 -12.35 7.79 -9.07
C HIS A 71 -13.72 8.48 -9.14
N HIS A 72 -14.67 8.09 -8.26
CA HIS A 72 -15.99 8.71 -8.22
C HIS A 72 -15.93 10.19 -7.81
N ILE A 73 -15.16 10.50 -6.77
CA ILE A 73 -15.02 11.88 -6.28
C ILE A 73 -14.45 12.81 -7.36
N VAL A 74 -13.37 12.43 -8.06
CA VAL A 74 -12.78 13.29 -9.09
C VAL A 74 -13.73 13.54 -10.25
N LEU A 75 -14.55 12.56 -10.59
CA LEU A 75 -15.61 12.69 -11.61
C LEU A 75 -16.84 13.48 -11.12
N GLY A 76 -16.95 13.81 -9.83
CA GLY A 76 -18.11 14.47 -9.23
C GLY A 76 -19.27 13.52 -8.99
N ILE A 77 -19.00 12.22 -8.92
CA ILE A 77 -19.98 11.17 -8.60
C ILE A 77 -19.99 10.96 -7.09
N ASN A 78 -21.19 10.91 -6.49
CA ASN A 78 -21.34 10.69 -5.06
C ASN A 78 -20.84 9.27 -4.66
N PRO A 79 -19.84 9.14 -3.78
CA PRO A 79 -19.25 7.86 -3.43
C PRO A 79 -19.99 7.08 -2.33
N VAL A 80 -21.11 7.56 -1.79
CA VAL A 80 -21.79 7.00 -0.61
C VAL A 80 -22.14 5.52 -0.79
N ASN A 81 -22.56 5.10 -1.97
CA ASN A 81 -22.87 3.69 -2.26
C ASN A 81 -21.65 2.76 -2.15
N LEU A 82 -20.44 3.31 -2.21
CA LEU A 82 -19.19 2.55 -2.01
C LEU A 82 -18.83 2.36 -0.53
N GLY A 83 -19.52 3.04 0.37
CA GLY A 83 -19.28 2.95 1.81
C GLY A 83 -20.07 1.87 2.53
N THR A 84 -21.03 1.22 1.87
CA THR A 84 -21.89 0.20 2.47
C THR A 84 -22.15 -0.95 1.51
N ALA A 85 -22.26 -2.17 2.04
CA ALA A 85 -22.58 -3.34 1.21
C ALA A 85 -23.89 -3.08 0.40
N PRO A 86 -23.93 -3.45 -0.89
CA PRO A 86 -22.99 -4.27 -1.64
C PRO A 86 -21.81 -3.50 -2.30
N PHE A 87 -21.42 -2.32 -1.81
CA PHE A 87 -20.31 -1.49 -2.33
C PHE A 87 -20.43 -1.20 -3.83
N ALA A 88 -21.62 -0.75 -4.22
CA ALA A 88 -22.00 -0.63 -5.62
C ALA A 88 -21.30 0.55 -6.30
N LEU A 89 -20.58 0.26 -7.39
CA LEU A 89 -20.07 1.26 -8.32
C LEU A 89 -21.24 1.95 -9.05
N THR A 90 -21.20 3.26 -9.18
CA THR A 90 -22.14 3.98 -10.07
C THR A 90 -21.74 3.75 -11.53
N THR A 91 -20.45 3.62 -11.81
CA THR A 91 -19.91 3.23 -13.11
C THR A 91 -18.67 2.38 -12.92
N SER A 92 -18.55 1.29 -13.68
CA SER A 92 -17.36 0.45 -13.78
C SER A 92 -16.63 0.66 -15.10
N ASP A 93 -17.29 1.23 -16.10
CA ASP A 93 -16.73 1.41 -17.43
C ASP A 93 -15.62 2.47 -17.43
N ALA A 94 -14.74 2.37 -18.43
CA ALA A 94 -13.79 3.42 -18.71
C ALA A 94 -14.53 4.72 -19.09
N ILE A 95 -14.07 5.86 -18.58
CA ILE A 95 -14.65 7.16 -18.89
C ILE A 95 -13.74 7.90 -19.88
N ASP A 96 -14.29 8.31 -20.99
CA ASP A 96 -13.63 9.15 -21.98
C ASP A 96 -14.46 10.44 -22.18
N THR A 97 -13.98 11.54 -21.62
CA THR A 97 -14.66 12.83 -21.61
C THR A 97 -13.69 13.99 -21.86
N ARG A 98 -14.16 15.23 -21.89
CA ARG A 98 -13.27 16.40 -21.91
C ARG A 98 -12.85 16.75 -20.48
N ALA A 99 -11.57 17.09 -20.32
CA ALA A 99 -11.04 17.52 -19.01
C ALA A 99 -11.83 18.74 -18.47
N ALA A 100 -12.21 19.66 -19.33
CA ALA A 100 -13.00 20.84 -18.97
C ALA A 100 -14.38 20.51 -18.39
N GLU A 101 -15.02 19.39 -18.79
CA GLU A 101 -16.34 18.97 -18.30
C GLU A 101 -16.31 18.60 -16.80
N ILE A 102 -15.14 18.23 -16.31
CA ILE A 102 -14.94 17.94 -14.88
C ILE A 102 -14.08 19.01 -14.19
N GLY A 103 -13.91 20.19 -14.76
CA GLY A 103 -13.21 21.33 -14.13
C GLY A 103 -11.69 21.16 -14.05
N LEU A 104 -11.08 20.35 -14.90
CA LEU A 104 -9.64 20.27 -15.04
C LEU A 104 -9.16 21.30 -16.08
N GLY A 105 -8.26 22.20 -15.65
CA GLY A 105 -7.72 23.30 -16.43
C GLY A 105 -6.54 22.82 -17.29
N ALA A 106 -6.83 22.24 -18.46
CA ALA A 106 -5.90 21.87 -19.49
C ALA A 106 -6.30 22.57 -20.82
N HIS A 107 -5.80 22.12 -21.96
CA HIS A 107 -6.33 22.61 -23.25
C HIS A 107 -7.87 22.47 -23.27
N PRO A 108 -8.65 23.43 -23.81
CA PRO A 108 -10.12 23.35 -23.81
C PRO A 108 -10.70 22.07 -24.40
N GLU A 109 -10.02 21.47 -25.39
CA GLU A 109 -10.40 20.20 -26.02
C GLU A 109 -9.60 19.00 -25.48
N ALA A 110 -8.86 19.15 -24.36
CA ALA A 110 -8.10 18.06 -23.76
C ALA A 110 -9.02 16.90 -23.39
N ARG A 111 -8.60 15.68 -23.74
CA ARG A 111 -9.32 14.46 -23.41
C ARG A 111 -8.86 13.93 -22.07
N LEU A 112 -9.80 13.48 -21.26
CA LEU A 112 -9.56 12.71 -20.05
C LEU A 112 -10.03 11.27 -20.29
N TYR A 113 -9.13 10.33 -20.08
CA TYR A 113 -9.43 8.91 -20.05
C TYR A 113 -9.21 8.38 -18.65
N CYS A 114 -10.27 7.95 -17.96
CA CYS A 114 -10.17 7.21 -16.72
C CYS A 114 -10.25 5.72 -17.03
N LEU A 115 -9.31 4.92 -16.53
CA LEU A 115 -9.34 3.47 -16.70
C LEU A 115 -10.59 2.89 -16.00
N PRO A 116 -11.07 1.70 -16.43
CA PRO A 116 -12.24 1.06 -15.82
C PRO A 116 -11.98 0.65 -14.38
N CYS A 117 -13.01 0.69 -13.52
CA CYS A 117 -12.99 0.08 -12.21
C CYS A 117 -13.46 -1.39 -12.32
N ILE A 118 -12.96 -2.25 -11.41
CA ILE A 118 -13.25 -3.68 -11.44
C ILE A 118 -14.40 -4.02 -10.49
N ALA A 119 -14.35 -3.51 -9.27
CA ALA A 119 -15.32 -3.75 -8.21
C ALA A 119 -15.36 -2.57 -7.24
N GLY A 120 -16.28 -2.59 -6.27
CA GLY A 120 -16.45 -1.51 -5.30
C GLY A 120 -15.21 -1.15 -4.48
N HIS A 121 -14.30 -2.10 -4.32
CA HIS A 121 -13.00 -1.90 -3.64
C HIS A 121 -11.78 -2.18 -4.54
N VAL A 122 -11.98 -2.50 -5.82
CA VAL A 122 -10.89 -2.74 -6.78
C VAL A 122 -11.05 -1.75 -7.92
N GLY A 123 -10.19 -0.74 -7.94
CA GLY A 123 -10.35 0.44 -8.77
C GLY A 123 -9.63 0.43 -10.10
N ALA A 124 -9.61 1.62 -10.71
CA ALA A 124 -8.88 1.89 -11.93
C ALA A 124 -7.35 1.84 -11.76
N ASP A 125 -6.86 2.01 -10.53
CA ASP A 125 -5.48 1.79 -10.14
C ASP A 125 -5.08 0.32 -10.31
N ALA A 126 -5.91 -0.62 -9.81
CA ALA A 126 -5.72 -2.05 -10.03
C ALA A 126 -5.80 -2.42 -11.52
N ALA A 127 -6.69 -1.79 -12.30
CA ALA A 127 -6.71 -1.95 -13.75
C ALA A 127 -5.40 -1.48 -14.38
N GLY A 128 -4.84 -0.37 -13.91
CA GLY A 128 -3.52 0.11 -14.33
C GLY A 128 -2.41 -0.88 -14.00
N VAL A 129 -2.42 -1.48 -12.81
CA VAL A 129 -1.48 -2.54 -12.41
C VAL A 129 -1.59 -3.75 -13.32
N ILE A 130 -2.81 -4.22 -13.60
CA ILE A 130 -3.05 -5.36 -14.51
C ILE A 130 -2.53 -5.05 -15.91
N LEU A 131 -2.77 -3.84 -16.43
CA LEU A 131 -2.25 -3.44 -17.74
C LEU A 131 -0.72 -3.44 -17.80
N ALA A 132 -0.06 -2.93 -16.75
CA ALA A 132 1.39 -2.82 -16.70
C ALA A 132 2.08 -4.17 -16.54
N GLU A 133 1.57 -5.02 -15.63
CA GLU A 133 2.18 -6.30 -15.27
C GLU A 133 1.73 -7.46 -16.16
N ALA A 134 0.59 -7.30 -16.83
CA ALA A 134 -0.01 -8.27 -17.75
C ALA A 134 0.02 -9.73 -17.26
N PRO A 135 -0.48 -10.00 -16.02
CA PRO A 135 -0.39 -11.33 -15.40
C PRO A 135 -1.22 -12.40 -16.14
N ASP A 136 -2.17 -11.96 -16.97
CA ASP A 136 -3.04 -12.79 -17.78
C ASP A 136 -2.46 -13.22 -19.14
N ARG A 137 -1.19 -12.83 -19.44
CA ARG A 137 -0.60 -13.15 -20.75
C ARG A 137 0.20 -14.47 -20.78
N ASN A 138 0.58 -14.98 -19.62
CA ASN A 138 1.45 -16.15 -19.52
C ASN A 138 0.73 -17.35 -18.90
N GLU A 139 1.27 -18.56 -19.10
CA GLU A 139 0.77 -19.78 -18.46
C GLU A 139 1.12 -19.83 -16.97
N GLU A 140 2.21 -19.13 -16.56
CA GLU A 140 2.66 -19.05 -15.18
C GLU A 140 1.62 -18.43 -14.28
N MET A 141 1.40 -19.04 -13.11
CA MET A 141 0.53 -18.49 -12.09
C MET A 141 1.19 -17.29 -11.43
N THR A 142 0.74 -16.10 -11.79
CA THR A 142 1.29 -14.84 -11.32
C THR A 142 0.38 -14.21 -10.27
N LEU A 143 0.93 -13.98 -9.09
CA LEU A 143 0.31 -13.20 -8.01
C LEU A 143 0.81 -11.76 -8.10
N VAL A 144 -0.09 -10.79 -8.19
CA VAL A 144 0.23 -9.36 -8.09
C VAL A 144 -0.44 -8.82 -6.84
N VAL A 145 0.33 -8.12 -6.01
CA VAL A 145 -0.16 -7.55 -4.74
C VAL A 145 0.23 -6.08 -4.70
N ASP A 146 -0.77 -5.20 -4.64
CA ASP A 146 -0.58 -3.77 -4.39
C ASP A 146 -1.04 -3.48 -2.96
N VAL A 147 -0.07 -3.21 -2.07
CA VAL A 147 -0.32 -3.08 -0.63
C VAL A 147 -0.39 -1.61 -0.25
N GLY A 148 -1.55 -1.20 0.22
CA GLY A 148 -1.83 0.08 0.87
C GLY A 148 -2.67 -0.15 2.13
N THR A 149 -3.53 0.79 2.46
CA THR A 149 -4.56 0.65 3.53
C THR A 149 -5.53 -0.49 3.22
N ASN A 150 -5.82 -0.73 1.93
CA ASN A 150 -6.35 -1.99 1.42
C ASN A 150 -5.27 -2.61 0.54
N ALA A 151 -5.28 -3.92 0.42
CA ALA A 151 -4.45 -4.62 -0.55
C ALA A 151 -5.30 -5.09 -1.72
N GLU A 152 -4.98 -4.62 -2.92
CA GLU A 152 -5.54 -5.15 -4.16
C GLU A 152 -4.70 -6.35 -4.58
N ILE A 153 -5.38 -7.49 -4.70
CA ILE A 153 -4.74 -8.79 -4.97
C ILE A 153 -5.26 -9.31 -6.30
N VAL A 154 -4.36 -9.65 -7.19
CA VAL A 154 -4.66 -10.25 -8.51
C VAL A 154 -3.92 -11.58 -8.60
N LEU A 155 -4.63 -12.65 -8.93
CA LEU A 155 -4.07 -13.95 -9.23
C LEU A 155 -4.49 -14.37 -10.63
N ALA A 156 -3.54 -14.54 -11.52
CA ALA A 156 -3.86 -14.76 -12.92
C ALA A 156 -2.88 -15.68 -13.63
N ASN A 157 -3.39 -16.26 -14.70
CA ASN A 157 -2.65 -16.85 -15.81
C ASN A 157 -3.43 -16.60 -17.11
N ASN A 158 -2.99 -17.16 -18.25
CA ASN A 158 -3.65 -16.96 -19.55
C ASN A 158 -5.06 -17.58 -19.67
N LYS A 159 -5.58 -18.22 -18.63
CA LYS A 159 -6.90 -18.84 -18.61
C LYS A 159 -7.90 -18.10 -17.74
N ARG A 160 -7.47 -17.63 -16.55
CA ARG A 160 -8.32 -16.94 -15.57
C ARG A 160 -7.60 -15.77 -14.95
N LEU A 161 -8.34 -14.75 -14.59
CA LEU A 161 -7.87 -13.60 -13.84
C LEU A 161 -8.85 -13.37 -12.69
N LEU A 162 -8.40 -13.59 -11.47
CA LEU A 162 -9.14 -13.36 -10.24
C LEU A 162 -8.63 -12.10 -9.54
N VAL A 163 -9.54 -11.33 -8.96
CA VAL A 163 -9.20 -10.13 -8.20
C VAL A 163 -10.01 -10.05 -6.91
N CYS A 164 -9.36 -9.58 -5.85
CA CYS A 164 -10.05 -9.17 -4.62
C CYS A 164 -9.37 -7.96 -3.98
N SER A 165 -10.05 -7.33 -3.03
CA SER A 165 -9.45 -6.35 -2.12
C SER A 165 -9.55 -6.88 -0.70
N SER A 166 -8.47 -6.76 0.07
CA SER A 166 -8.39 -7.19 1.46
C SER A 166 -8.10 -6.02 2.39
N PRO A 167 -8.84 -5.88 3.51
CA PRO A 167 -8.71 -4.76 4.44
C PRO A 167 -7.49 -4.94 5.36
N THR A 168 -6.30 -4.63 4.89
CA THR A 168 -5.05 -4.73 5.65
C THR A 168 -4.90 -3.69 6.75
N GLY A 169 -5.60 -2.57 6.63
CA GLY A 169 -5.44 -1.44 7.53
C GLY A 169 -4.12 -0.68 7.32
N PRO A 170 -3.89 0.40 8.05
CA PRO A 170 -2.75 1.29 7.81
C PRO A 170 -1.47 0.88 8.57
N ALA A 171 -1.42 -0.29 9.20
CA ALA A 171 -0.27 -0.73 10.00
C ALA A 171 1.01 -0.85 9.16
N PHE A 172 0.90 -1.32 7.93
CA PHE A 172 2.04 -1.40 7.00
C PHE A 172 2.57 -0.05 6.53
N GLU A 173 1.82 1.03 6.74
CA GLU A 173 2.27 2.40 6.49
C GLU A 173 2.89 3.06 7.73
N GLY A 174 3.04 2.31 8.84
CA GLY A 174 3.54 2.80 10.12
C GLY A 174 2.48 3.51 10.98
N ALA A 175 1.23 3.57 10.54
CA ALA A 175 0.15 4.05 11.38
C ALA A 175 -0.33 2.95 12.35
N GLN A 176 -0.86 3.33 13.51
CA GLN A 176 -1.28 2.42 14.58
C GLN A 176 -0.13 1.62 15.22
N VAL A 177 1.13 1.98 14.93
CA VAL A 177 2.34 1.43 15.52
C VAL A 177 2.92 2.49 16.47
N SER A 178 3.32 2.08 17.67
CA SER A 178 3.69 2.99 18.78
C SER A 178 4.79 3.99 18.42
N SER A 179 5.88 3.53 17.77
CA SER A 179 6.95 4.37 17.24
C SER A 179 6.85 4.57 15.73
N GLY A 180 5.66 4.32 15.17
CA GLY A 180 5.45 4.34 13.72
C GLY A 180 5.42 5.74 13.13
N GLN A 181 5.99 5.88 11.94
CA GLN A 181 5.95 7.11 11.15
C GLN A 181 6.00 6.82 9.65
N ARG A 182 5.73 7.85 8.86
CA ARG A 182 5.91 7.78 7.41
C ARG A 182 7.40 7.60 7.07
N ALA A 183 7.67 7.09 5.87
CA ALA A 183 9.02 6.93 5.33
C ALA A 183 9.64 8.31 5.02
N THR A 184 10.19 8.96 6.04
CA THR A 184 10.86 10.26 5.99
C THR A 184 12.25 10.15 6.62
N ILE A 185 13.09 11.16 6.44
CA ILE A 185 14.44 11.22 7.03
C ILE A 185 14.34 10.98 8.55
N GLY A 186 15.18 10.11 9.08
CA GLY A 186 15.19 9.72 10.50
C GLY A 186 14.39 8.44 10.82
N ALA A 187 13.52 7.98 9.91
CA ALA A 187 12.77 6.73 10.11
C ALA A 187 13.67 5.49 9.94
N ILE A 188 13.62 4.56 10.87
CA ILE A 188 14.23 3.23 10.72
C ILE A 188 13.52 2.50 9.57
N GLU A 189 14.29 2.09 8.54
CA GLU A 189 13.75 1.39 7.35
C GLU A 189 14.25 -0.04 7.20
N ARG A 190 15.39 -0.38 7.82
CA ARG A 190 15.99 -1.71 7.84
C ARG A 190 16.37 -2.10 9.25
N VAL A 191 16.19 -3.35 9.60
CA VAL A 191 16.54 -3.89 10.93
C VAL A 191 17.23 -5.24 10.78
N ARG A 192 18.26 -5.48 11.59
CA ARG A 192 18.88 -6.80 11.80
C ARG A 192 19.09 -7.00 13.29
N ILE A 193 18.89 -8.21 13.78
CA ILE A 193 19.07 -8.55 15.18
C ILE A 193 20.06 -9.70 15.28
N ASP A 194 21.12 -9.51 16.05
CA ASP A 194 22.08 -10.58 16.35
C ASP A 194 21.40 -11.64 17.24
N ARG A 195 21.43 -12.90 16.82
CA ARG A 195 20.68 -13.98 17.48
C ARG A 195 21.29 -14.42 18.83
N ASP A 196 22.58 -14.17 19.02
CA ASP A 196 23.28 -14.55 20.24
C ASP A 196 23.19 -13.46 21.32
N THR A 197 23.38 -12.20 20.92
CA THR A 197 23.39 -11.05 21.84
C THR A 197 22.03 -10.37 21.96
N LEU A 198 21.13 -10.56 21.00
CA LEU A 198 19.85 -9.89 20.84
C LEU A 198 19.98 -8.36 20.63
N GLU A 199 21.18 -7.90 20.22
CA GLU A 199 21.41 -6.50 19.92
C GLU A 199 20.92 -6.17 18.51
N PRO A 200 20.08 -5.11 18.36
CA PRO A 200 19.62 -4.64 17.08
C PRO A 200 20.63 -3.70 16.43
N ARG A 201 20.74 -3.78 15.12
CA ARG A 201 21.30 -2.72 14.29
C ARG A 201 20.30 -2.36 13.19
N PHE A 202 20.30 -1.12 12.77
CA PHE A 202 19.30 -0.63 11.83
C PHE A 202 19.90 0.42 10.88
N LYS A 203 19.19 0.69 9.78
CA LYS A 203 19.41 1.82 8.89
C LYS A 203 18.25 2.78 8.98
N CYS A 204 18.56 4.07 8.88
CA CYS A 204 17.54 5.11 8.78
C CYS A 204 17.52 5.73 7.39
N ILE A 205 16.34 6.14 6.94
CA ILE A 205 16.21 6.98 5.75
C ILE A 205 17.04 8.25 5.96
N GLY A 206 17.90 8.53 4.99
CA GLY A 206 18.85 9.66 5.04
C GLY A 206 20.30 9.25 5.33
N SER A 207 20.57 7.96 5.61
CA SER A 207 21.92 7.44 5.78
C SER A 207 22.07 6.03 5.19
N ASP A 208 23.15 5.77 4.46
CA ASP A 208 23.50 4.44 3.97
C ASP A 208 24.20 3.57 5.03
N LEU A 209 24.57 4.16 6.16
CA LEU A 209 25.28 3.48 7.25
C LEU A 209 24.32 2.70 8.15
N TRP A 210 24.83 1.58 8.70
CA TRP A 210 24.16 0.92 9.82
C TRP A 210 24.41 1.66 11.13
N SER A 211 23.51 1.53 12.09
CA SER A 211 23.56 2.22 13.39
C SER A 211 24.81 1.87 14.23
N ASP A 212 25.46 0.74 13.96
CA ASP A 212 26.69 0.27 14.60
C ASP A 212 27.97 0.67 13.83
N GLU A 213 27.85 1.32 12.66
CA GLU A 213 28.99 1.76 11.86
C GLU A 213 29.51 3.14 12.29
N PRO A 214 30.84 3.35 12.23
CA PRO A 214 31.41 4.66 12.50
C PRO A 214 30.85 5.75 11.58
N GLY A 215 30.47 6.89 12.14
CA GLY A 215 29.90 8.01 11.38
C GLY A 215 28.39 8.04 11.30
N PHE A 216 27.68 6.99 11.74
CA PHE A 216 26.20 6.98 11.73
C PHE A 216 25.62 8.15 12.55
N SER A 217 26.08 8.36 13.79
CA SER A 217 25.61 9.46 14.65
C SER A 217 25.85 10.83 14.04
N GLU A 218 26.99 11.00 13.32
CA GLU A 218 27.28 12.24 12.61
C GLU A 218 26.37 12.44 11.42
N ALA A 219 26.14 11.40 10.62
CA ALA A 219 25.23 11.42 9.47
C ALA A 219 23.78 11.75 9.89
N MET A 220 23.37 11.32 11.07
CA MET A 220 22.01 11.54 11.61
C MET A 220 21.91 12.77 12.54
N SER A 221 23.00 13.53 12.76
CA SER A 221 23.05 14.63 13.76
C SER A 221 22.00 15.72 13.56
N GLY A 222 21.51 15.93 12.31
CA GLY A 222 20.53 16.97 12.00
C GLY A 222 19.08 16.59 12.32
N THR A 223 18.75 15.30 12.30
CA THR A 223 17.36 14.81 12.46
C THR A 223 17.23 13.82 13.59
N GLY A 224 18.28 13.02 13.85
CA GLY A 224 18.23 11.90 14.79
C GLY A 224 17.45 10.70 14.24
N VAL A 225 17.25 9.71 15.10
CA VAL A 225 16.35 8.56 14.88
C VAL A 225 15.00 8.94 15.43
N THR A 226 13.98 9.05 14.58
CA THR A 226 12.69 9.66 14.93
C THR A 226 11.54 8.66 15.07
N GLY A 227 11.71 7.44 14.56
CA GLY A 227 10.70 6.38 14.60
C GLY A 227 11.00 5.26 13.62
N ILE A 228 9.99 4.49 13.26
CA ILE A 228 10.10 3.34 12.35
C ILE A 228 9.05 3.44 11.24
N CYS A 229 9.45 3.24 9.99
CA CYS A 229 8.50 3.21 8.87
C CYS A 229 8.00 1.78 8.58
N GLY A 230 7.06 1.67 7.64
CA GLY A 230 6.41 0.39 7.31
C GLY A 230 7.37 -0.74 6.94
N SER A 231 8.41 -0.48 6.12
CA SER A 231 9.41 -1.51 5.81
C SER A 231 10.23 -1.90 7.04
N GLY A 232 10.58 -0.92 7.88
CA GLY A 232 11.34 -1.15 9.11
C GLY A 232 10.58 -1.99 10.13
N ILE A 233 9.28 -1.74 10.35
CA ILE A 233 8.49 -2.53 11.33
C ILE A 233 8.32 -3.99 10.87
N ILE A 234 8.14 -4.23 9.58
CA ILE A 234 8.07 -5.59 9.02
C ILE A 234 9.39 -6.32 9.20
N GLU A 235 10.53 -5.69 8.84
CA GLU A 235 11.84 -6.29 9.08
C GLU A 235 12.09 -6.49 10.59
N GLY A 236 11.76 -5.50 11.42
CA GLY A 236 11.93 -5.57 12.87
C GLY A 236 11.20 -6.75 13.49
N ILE A 237 9.92 -6.95 13.17
CA ILE A 237 9.12 -8.06 13.70
C ILE A 237 9.62 -9.40 13.13
N ALA A 238 9.98 -9.47 11.85
CA ALA A 238 10.55 -10.69 11.27
C ALA A 238 11.89 -11.06 11.92
N GLU A 239 12.77 -10.10 12.15
CA GLU A 239 14.04 -10.32 12.84
C GLU A 239 13.84 -10.71 14.33
N MET A 240 12.86 -10.11 15.02
CA MET A 240 12.48 -10.52 16.38
C MET A 240 12.01 -11.98 16.40
N TYR A 241 11.22 -12.39 15.40
CA TYR A 241 10.81 -13.79 15.28
C TYR A 241 12.01 -14.71 15.01
N LEU A 242 12.87 -14.37 14.06
CA LEU A 242 14.06 -15.16 13.71
C LEU A 242 15.09 -15.25 14.84
N ALA A 243 15.15 -14.22 15.69
CA ALA A 243 16.00 -14.20 16.89
C ALA A 243 15.35 -14.87 18.12
N GLY A 244 14.10 -15.35 18.01
CA GLY A 244 13.37 -15.99 19.10
C GLY A 244 12.91 -15.02 20.19
N ILE A 245 12.82 -13.72 19.86
CA ILE A 245 12.32 -12.66 20.78
C ILE A 245 10.79 -12.72 20.85
N ILE A 246 10.12 -13.08 19.76
CA ILE A 246 8.69 -13.35 19.73
C ILE A 246 8.43 -14.83 19.42
N THR A 247 7.41 -15.38 20.06
CA THR A 247 6.95 -16.75 19.83
C THR A 247 6.20 -16.86 18.50
N THR A 248 5.88 -18.09 18.09
CA THR A 248 5.01 -18.36 16.93
C THR A 248 3.62 -17.73 17.06
N ASP A 249 3.14 -17.54 18.28
CA ASP A 249 1.86 -16.87 18.57
C ASP A 249 2.00 -15.32 18.60
N GLY A 250 3.19 -14.80 18.28
CA GLY A 250 3.46 -13.37 18.23
C GLY A 250 3.59 -12.72 19.63
N VAL A 251 3.94 -13.48 20.66
CA VAL A 251 4.12 -12.95 22.03
C VAL A 251 5.58 -12.63 22.27
N VAL A 252 5.88 -11.42 22.76
CA VAL A 252 7.23 -11.03 23.19
C VAL A 252 7.61 -11.82 24.43
N ASP A 253 8.70 -12.60 24.36
CA ASP A 253 9.16 -13.43 25.46
C ASP A 253 9.83 -12.59 26.57
N GLY A 254 9.09 -12.34 27.64
CA GLY A 254 9.58 -11.57 28.78
C GLY A 254 10.70 -12.25 29.57
N ALA A 255 10.90 -13.57 29.44
CA ALA A 255 12.02 -14.26 30.10
C ALA A 255 13.38 -13.80 29.55
N LEU A 256 13.42 -13.30 28.32
CA LEU A 256 14.63 -12.78 27.72
C LEU A 256 15.12 -11.46 28.37
N ALA A 257 14.33 -10.81 29.22
CA ALA A 257 14.78 -9.66 30.01
C ALA A 257 15.94 -9.99 30.95
N GLU A 258 16.12 -11.26 31.29
CA GLU A 258 17.30 -11.73 32.06
C GLU A 258 18.58 -11.78 31.19
N ARG A 259 18.46 -11.82 29.85
CA ARG A 259 19.57 -11.92 28.91
C ARG A 259 19.95 -10.60 28.28
N THR A 260 18.98 -9.69 28.09
CA THR A 260 19.20 -8.41 27.42
C THR A 260 18.39 -7.29 28.06
N GLN A 261 18.95 -6.09 28.05
CA GLN A 261 18.25 -4.88 28.44
C GLN A 261 17.32 -4.32 27.34
N ARG A 262 17.27 -4.99 26.17
CA ARG A 262 16.39 -4.60 25.07
C ARG A 262 14.94 -5.04 25.30
N ILE A 263 14.69 -5.99 26.18
CA ILE A 263 13.34 -6.37 26.60
C ILE A 263 12.95 -5.58 27.84
N THR A 264 11.87 -4.82 27.75
CA THR A 264 11.36 -3.97 28.83
C THR A 264 9.92 -4.32 29.14
N ALA A 265 9.55 -4.28 30.42
CA ALA A 265 8.15 -4.51 30.82
C ALA A 265 7.26 -3.35 30.36
N ASP A 266 6.11 -3.69 29.81
CA ASP A 266 5.07 -2.76 29.36
C ASP A 266 3.71 -3.22 29.92
N GLY A 267 3.39 -2.79 31.11
CA GLY A 267 2.22 -3.24 31.86
C GLY A 267 2.24 -4.75 32.12
N ARG A 268 1.38 -5.50 31.43
CA ARG A 268 1.30 -6.98 31.51
C ARG A 268 2.06 -7.68 30.38
N THR A 269 2.62 -6.91 29.47
CA THR A 269 3.31 -7.39 28.27
C THR A 269 4.76 -6.91 28.29
N PHE A 270 5.47 -7.14 27.19
CA PHE A 270 6.84 -6.69 27.01
C PHE A 270 6.99 -6.00 25.67
N SER A 271 7.99 -5.11 25.61
CA SER A 271 8.37 -4.39 24.39
C SER A 271 9.85 -4.62 24.11
N PHE A 272 10.22 -4.56 22.82
CA PHE A 272 11.60 -4.63 22.37
C PHE A 272 12.12 -3.24 22.02
N VAL A 273 13.25 -2.84 22.58
CA VAL A 273 13.89 -1.53 22.33
C VAL A 273 14.81 -1.63 21.12
N LEU A 274 14.40 -1.06 19.99
CA LEU A 274 15.24 -0.97 18.79
C LEU A 274 16.32 0.10 18.94
N HIS A 275 15.93 1.29 19.38
CA HIS A 275 16.85 2.41 19.59
C HIS A 275 16.57 3.09 20.93
N ARG A 276 17.63 3.37 21.69
CA ARG A 276 17.56 4.23 22.88
C ARG A 276 17.93 5.63 22.47
N ALA A 277 17.10 6.58 22.84
CA ALA A 277 17.37 7.98 22.58
C ALA A 277 18.59 8.46 23.38
N ASP A 278 19.48 9.18 22.71
CA ASP A 278 20.64 9.81 23.37
C ASP A 278 20.20 11.04 24.19
N ASP A 279 19.15 11.73 23.77
CA ASP A 279 18.55 12.86 24.45
C ASP A 279 17.47 12.35 25.43
N PRO A 280 17.57 12.70 26.74
CA PRO A 280 16.56 12.33 27.73
C PRO A 280 15.14 12.88 27.45
N GLU A 281 15.00 13.90 26.62
CA GLU A 281 13.70 14.45 26.21
C GLU A 281 13.12 13.73 24.99
N ALA A 282 13.93 12.97 24.25
CA ALA A 282 13.48 12.16 23.12
C ALA A 282 12.97 10.79 23.59
N SER A 283 12.10 10.19 22.81
CA SER A 283 11.55 8.86 23.11
C SER A 283 12.37 7.76 22.46
N ASP A 284 12.54 6.64 23.17
CA ASP A 284 13.08 5.41 22.59
C ASP A 284 12.18 4.94 21.42
N VAL A 285 12.78 4.28 20.44
CA VAL A 285 12.02 3.59 19.39
C VAL A 285 11.80 2.15 19.81
N LEU A 286 10.54 1.80 20.04
CA LEU A 286 10.10 0.52 20.57
C LEU A 286 9.27 -0.24 19.55
N VAL A 287 9.31 -1.57 19.67
CA VAL A 287 8.30 -2.48 19.12
C VAL A 287 7.54 -3.08 20.30
N THR A 288 6.29 -2.68 20.47
CA THR A 288 5.44 -3.14 21.57
C THR A 288 4.68 -4.42 21.20
N GLN A 289 4.12 -5.09 22.21
CA GLN A 289 3.23 -6.23 21.95
C GLN A 289 2.03 -5.84 21.10
N ASN A 290 1.51 -4.62 21.26
CA ASN A 290 0.42 -4.12 20.42
C ASN A 290 0.85 -3.95 18.97
N ASP A 291 2.07 -3.47 18.71
CA ASP A 291 2.59 -3.31 17.35
C ASP A 291 2.70 -4.65 16.64
N VAL A 292 3.20 -5.70 17.34
CA VAL A 292 3.21 -7.06 16.80
C VAL A 292 1.79 -7.51 16.44
N ARG A 293 0.80 -7.22 17.30
CA ARG A 293 -0.61 -7.58 17.03
C ARG A 293 -1.18 -6.83 15.83
N GLN A 294 -0.87 -5.55 15.66
CA GLN A 294 -1.32 -4.77 14.49
C GLN A 294 -0.78 -5.37 13.18
N ILE A 295 0.50 -5.74 13.16
CA ILE A 295 1.11 -6.39 11.99
C ILE A 295 0.55 -7.81 11.77
N GLN A 296 0.27 -8.57 12.82
CA GLN A 296 -0.40 -9.88 12.70
C GLN A 296 -1.79 -9.75 12.05
N LEU A 297 -2.60 -8.78 12.47
CA LEU A 297 -3.91 -8.53 11.88
C LEU A 297 -3.81 -8.13 10.41
N ALA A 298 -2.91 -7.22 10.09
CA ALA A 298 -2.69 -6.77 8.72
C ALA A 298 -2.20 -7.90 7.81
N LYS A 299 -1.23 -8.71 8.27
CA LYS A 299 -0.75 -9.87 7.51
C LYS A 299 -1.84 -10.94 7.33
N ALA A 300 -2.63 -11.19 8.37
CA ALA A 300 -3.70 -12.19 8.31
C ALA A 300 -4.77 -11.80 7.27
N ALA A 301 -5.12 -10.51 7.20
CA ALA A 301 -6.02 -10.00 6.18
C ALA A 301 -5.44 -10.19 4.76
N LEU A 302 -4.17 -9.79 4.55
CA LEU A 302 -3.50 -9.94 3.26
C LEU A 302 -3.44 -11.41 2.83
N TYR A 303 -2.93 -12.28 3.72
CA TYR A 303 -2.78 -13.70 3.42
C TYR A 303 -4.13 -14.39 3.16
N ALA A 304 -5.17 -14.04 3.93
CA ALA A 304 -6.51 -14.57 3.71
C ALA A 304 -7.05 -14.23 2.31
N GLY A 305 -6.85 -13.00 1.84
CA GLY A 305 -7.22 -12.60 0.49
C GLY A 305 -6.45 -13.39 -0.58
N ILE A 306 -5.14 -13.54 -0.41
CA ILE A 306 -4.31 -14.35 -1.32
C ILE A 306 -4.78 -15.81 -1.34
N LYS A 307 -4.98 -16.38 -0.16
CA LYS A 307 -5.37 -17.79 0.00
C LYS A 307 -6.74 -18.06 -0.61
N LEU A 308 -7.67 -17.13 -0.41
CA LEU A 308 -9.00 -17.21 -1.03
C LEU A 308 -8.92 -17.26 -2.57
N LEU A 309 -8.09 -16.43 -3.20
CA LEU A 309 -7.90 -16.49 -4.65
C LEU A 309 -7.19 -17.76 -5.09
N MET A 310 -6.21 -18.26 -4.32
CA MET A 310 -5.53 -19.52 -4.62
C MET A 310 -6.47 -20.72 -4.57
N ASP A 311 -7.36 -20.80 -3.57
CA ASP A 311 -8.33 -21.86 -3.42
C ASP A 311 -9.38 -21.81 -4.54
N GLU A 312 -9.85 -20.61 -4.90
CA GLU A 312 -10.78 -20.42 -6.03
C GLU A 312 -10.13 -20.76 -7.38
N MET A 313 -8.83 -20.51 -7.52
CA MET A 313 -8.04 -20.90 -8.70
C MET A 313 -7.71 -22.41 -8.70
N GLY A 314 -7.83 -23.08 -7.56
CA GLY A 314 -7.49 -24.50 -7.38
C GLY A 314 -5.98 -24.76 -7.37
N VAL A 315 -5.18 -23.82 -6.85
CA VAL A 315 -3.72 -23.92 -6.79
C VAL A 315 -3.20 -23.81 -5.35
N THR A 316 -2.08 -24.47 -5.07
CA THR A 316 -1.41 -24.44 -3.77
C THR A 316 -0.13 -23.61 -3.78
N THR A 317 0.39 -23.28 -4.95
CA THR A 317 1.62 -22.50 -5.15
C THR A 317 1.41 -21.48 -6.26
N VAL A 318 2.27 -20.48 -6.29
CA VAL A 318 2.38 -19.49 -7.37
C VAL A 318 3.77 -19.53 -7.97
N ASP A 319 3.87 -19.28 -9.27
CA ASP A 319 5.15 -19.34 -9.99
C ASP A 319 5.90 -18.00 -9.87
N ARG A 320 5.17 -16.89 -9.76
CA ARG A 320 5.72 -15.53 -9.70
C ARG A 320 4.90 -14.63 -8.79
N ILE A 321 5.60 -13.72 -8.09
CA ILE A 321 4.97 -12.67 -7.27
C ILE A 321 5.49 -11.31 -7.72
N ARG A 322 4.55 -10.37 -7.95
CA ARG A 322 4.81 -8.97 -8.28
C ARG A 322 4.27 -8.09 -7.15
N LEU A 323 5.16 -7.35 -6.48
CA LEU A 323 4.79 -6.45 -5.39
C LEU A 323 4.72 -5.03 -5.95
N ALA A 324 3.50 -4.52 -6.10
CA ALA A 324 3.23 -3.19 -6.63
C ALA A 324 3.19 -2.12 -5.52
N GLY A 325 3.19 -0.86 -5.94
CA GLY A 325 3.12 0.28 -5.04
C GLY A 325 4.42 0.63 -4.32
N ALA A 326 4.36 1.66 -3.50
CA ALA A 326 5.52 2.14 -2.72
C ALA A 326 5.99 1.07 -1.72
N PHE A 327 5.03 0.37 -1.09
CA PHE A 327 5.32 -0.73 -0.17
C PHE A 327 6.15 -1.83 -0.84
N GLY A 328 5.70 -2.33 -2.00
CA GLY A 328 6.40 -3.38 -2.74
C GLY A 328 7.81 -3.00 -3.20
N SER A 329 8.12 -1.70 -3.30
CA SER A 329 9.44 -1.22 -3.69
C SER A 329 10.46 -1.23 -2.54
N HIS A 330 10.00 -1.21 -1.30
CA HIS A 330 10.86 -1.03 -0.12
C HIS A 330 10.87 -2.21 0.84
N ILE A 331 9.92 -3.15 0.72
CA ILE A 331 9.84 -4.32 1.60
C ILE A 331 10.95 -5.32 1.29
N SER A 332 11.47 -5.96 2.31
CA SER A 332 12.34 -7.14 2.17
C SER A 332 11.48 -8.37 1.88
N VAL A 333 11.66 -8.95 0.71
CA VAL A 333 10.90 -10.13 0.25
C VAL A 333 11.06 -11.31 1.22
N SER A 334 12.29 -11.59 1.66
CA SER A 334 12.55 -12.69 2.61
C SER A 334 11.82 -12.50 3.94
N HIS A 335 11.79 -11.27 4.46
CA HIS A 335 11.06 -10.98 5.71
C HIS A 335 9.54 -11.02 5.52
N ALA A 336 9.04 -10.61 4.35
CA ALA A 336 7.62 -10.75 4.02
C ALA A 336 7.19 -12.22 3.98
N MET A 337 8.01 -13.13 3.44
CA MET A 337 7.77 -14.57 3.46
C MET A 337 7.88 -15.15 4.88
N VAL A 338 8.91 -14.77 5.66
CA VAL A 338 9.06 -15.20 7.06
C VAL A 338 7.82 -14.90 7.89
N LEU A 339 7.23 -13.73 7.68
CA LEU A 339 5.99 -13.35 8.39
C LEU A 339 4.73 -13.97 7.77
N GLY A 340 4.81 -14.59 6.60
CA GLY A 340 3.65 -15.10 5.88
C GLY A 340 2.75 -13.99 5.31
N LEU A 341 3.33 -12.85 4.91
CA LEU A 341 2.62 -11.80 4.19
C LEU A 341 2.28 -12.23 2.76
N ILE A 342 3.15 -13.03 2.17
CA ILE A 342 3.02 -13.61 0.83
C ILE A 342 3.31 -15.11 0.91
N PRO A 343 2.75 -15.93 0.01
CA PRO A 343 3.02 -17.35 -0.03
C PRO A 343 4.49 -17.64 -0.38
N ASP A 344 4.94 -18.84 -0.03
CA ASP A 344 6.26 -19.31 -0.42
C ASP A 344 6.38 -19.36 -1.96
N CYS A 345 7.44 -18.74 -2.44
CA CYS A 345 7.82 -18.69 -3.85
C CYS A 345 9.34 -18.62 -3.94
N ASP A 346 9.90 -19.00 -5.08
CA ASP A 346 11.33 -18.77 -5.33
C ASP A 346 11.62 -17.26 -5.20
N LEU A 347 12.61 -16.91 -4.37
CA LEU A 347 12.97 -15.51 -4.11
C LEU A 347 13.33 -14.75 -5.39
N GLU A 348 13.91 -15.43 -6.39
CA GLU A 348 14.23 -14.83 -7.69
C GLU A 348 12.99 -14.50 -8.52
N GLN A 349 11.85 -15.13 -8.22
CA GLN A 349 10.57 -14.90 -8.89
C GLN A 349 9.69 -13.85 -8.16
N VAL A 350 10.14 -13.34 -7.01
CA VAL A 350 9.45 -12.26 -6.30
C VAL A 350 10.16 -10.94 -6.57
N THR A 351 9.47 -10.07 -7.30
CA THR A 351 10.07 -8.81 -7.76
C THR A 351 9.14 -7.62 -7.51
N SER A 352 9.74 -6.45 -7.31
CA SER A 352 8.99 -5.20 -7.22
C SER A 352 8.48 -4.76 -8.60
N ALA A 353 7.23 -4.36 -8.66
CA ALA A 353 6.59 -3.74 -9.82
C ALA A 353 6.65 -2.19 -9.76
N GLY A 354 7.11 -1.62 -8.64
CA GLY A 354 7.14 -0.18 -8.45
C GLY A 354 5.75 0.46 -8.58
N ASN A 355 5.69 1.66 -9.13
CA ASN A 355 4.42 2.33 -9.43
C ASN A 355 3.76 1.74 -10.70
N ALA A 356 3.28 0.50 -10.59
CA ALA A 356 2.65 -0.20 -11.71
C ALA A 356 1.34 0.47 -12.15
N ALA A 357 0.55 1.01 -11.22
CA ALA A 357 -0.67 1.77 -11.56
C ALA A 357 -0.34 2.98 -12.45
N GLY A 358 0.68 3.76 -12.08
CA GLY A 358 1.16 4.88 -12.88
C GLY A 358 1.78 4.44 -14.21
N ALA A 359 2.43 3.27 -14.26
CA ALA A 359 2.93 2.69 -15.51
C ALA A 359 1.78 2.34 -16.46
N GLY A 360 0.72 1.68 -15.95
CA GLY A 360 -0.48 1.39 -16.71
C GLY A 360 -1.21 2.63 -17.20
N ALA A 361 -1.30 3.68 -16.36
CA ALA A 361 -1.84 4.98 -16.80
C ALA A 361 -1.05 5.57 -17.98
N ARG A 362 0.29 5.52 -17.93
CA ARG A 362 1.14 5.97 -19.05
C ARG A 362 0.94 5.11 -20.31
N MET A 363 0.79 3.80 -20.17
CA MET A 363 0.48 2.92 -21.32
C MET A 363 -0.86 3.32 -21.94
N ALA A 364 -1.90 3.49 -21.14
CA ALA A 364 -3.21 3.94 -21.62
C ALA A 364 -3.18 5.35 -22.21
N LEU A 365 -2.29 6.24 -21.73
CA LEU A 365 -2.10 7.58 -22.30
C LEU A 365 -1.47 7.51 -23.69
N LEU A 366 -0.45 6.68 -23.88
CA LEU A 366 0.38 6.65 -25.08
C LEU A 366 -0.13 5.69 -26.16
N ASP A 367 -0.93 4.71 -25.79
CA ASP A 367 -1.42 3.68 -26.71
C ASP A 367 -2.93 3.44 -26.55
N ARG A 368 -3.68 3.74 -27.61
CA ARG A 368 -5.13 3.47 -27.66
C ARG A 368 -5.45 1.98 -27.69
N ALA A 369 -4.56 1.12 -28.19
CA ALA A 369 -4.76 -0.32 -28.15
C ALA A 369 -4.74 -0.83 -26.71
N ALA A 370 -3.87 -0.27 -25.87
CA ALA A 370 -3.84 -0.57 -24.43
C ALA A 370 -5.17 -0.25 -23.72
N ARG A 371 -5.90 0.80 -24.14
CA ARG A 371 -7.24 1.12 -23.60
C ARG A 371 -8.27 0.05 -23.97
N VAL A 372 -8.23 -0.42 -25.20
CA VAL A 372 -9.13 -1.50 -25.65
C VAL A 372 -8.80 -2.81 -24.97
N GLU A 373 -7.52 -3.11 -24.85
CA GLU A 373 -7.02 -4.30 -24.17
C GLU A 373 -7.46 -4.33 -22.71
N ILE A 374 -7.19 -3.28 -21.92
CA ILE A 374 -7.53 -3.28 -20.50
C ILE A 374 -9.04 -3.37 -20.29
N ALA A 375 -9.85 -2.69 -21.10
CA ALA A 375 -11.31 -2.81 -21.00
C ALA A 375 -11.78 -4.25 -21.26
N ALA A 376 -11.18 -4.94 -22.23
CA ALA A 376 -11.49 -6.33 -22.56
C ALA A 376 -10.99 -7.31 -21.47
N THR A 377 -9.83 -7.05 -20.86
CA THR A 377 -9.28 -7.85 -19.76
C THR A 377 -10.15 -7.71 -18.52
N ILE A 378 -10.50 -6.48 -18.12
CA ILE A 378 -11.34 -6.25 -16.95
C ILE A 378 -12.74 -6.82 -17.09
N ALA A 379 -13.32 -6.81 -18.30
CA ALA A 379 -14.62 -7.44 -18.55
C ALA A 379 -14.63 -8.96 -18.31
N LYS A 380 -13.47 -9.61 -18.31
CA LYS A 380 -13.29 -11.05 -18.02
C LYS A 380 -12.81 -11.31 -16.59
N ALA A 381 -12.43 -10.29 -15.84
CA ALA A 381 -11.93 -10.45 -14.49
C ALA A 381 -13.02 -11.00 -13.57
N GLU A 382 -12.71 -12.08 -12.88
CA GLU A 382 -13.56 -12.68 -11.87
C GLU A 382 -13.24 -12.00 -10.53
N ARG A 383 -14.22 -11.31 -9.97
CA ARG A 383 -14.07 -10.64 -8.68
C ARG A 383 -14.53 -11.54 -7.54
N ILE A 384 -13.73 -11.63 -6.51
CA ILE A 384 -14.07 -12.34 -5.28
C ILE A 384 -14.26 -11.29 -4.17
N GLU A 385 -15.46 -11.27 -3.59
CA GLU A 385 -15.81 -10.32 -2.54
C GLU A 385 -15.44 -10.91 -1.18
N THR A 386 -14.34 -10.43 -0.59
CA THR A 386 -13.81 -10.93 0.68
C THR A 386 -14.78 -10.78 1.85
N ALA A 387 -15.62 -9.74 1.82
CA ALA A 387 -16.58 -9.46 2.90
C ALA A 387 -17.70 -10.50 3.04
N VAL A 388 -17.98 -11.30 1.98
CA VAL A 388 -19.05 -12.29 1.95
C VAL A 388 -18.55 -13.70 1.65
N ALA A 389 -17.24 -13.89 1.46
CA ALA A 389 -16.64 -15.19 1.20
C ALA A 389 -16.56 -16.01 2.50
N ASP A 390 -17.20 -17.17 2.54
CA ASP A 390 -17.32 -18.02 3.73
C ASP A 390 -15.93 -18.41 4.28
N ASP A 391 -14.96 -18.70 3.41
CA ASP A 391 -13.62 -19.16 3.79
C ASP A 391 -12.66 -18.05 4.19
N PHE A 392 -12.96 -16.77 3.90
CA PHE A 392 -12.08 -15.66 4.25
C PHE A 392 -11.77 -15.61 5.76
N GLN A 393 -12.82 -15.75 6.59
CA GLN A 393 -12.65 -15.73 8.05
C GLN A 393 -11.82 -16.91 8.55
N ALA A 394 -11.97 -18.09 7.95
CA ALA A 394 -11.18 -19.27 8.30
C ALA A 394 -9.70 -19.07 7.96
N HIS A 395 -9.40 -18.54 6.78
CA HIS A 395 -8.03 -18.19 6.37
C HIS A 395 -7.43 -17.09 7.24
N PHE A 396 -8.21 -16.07 7.59
CA PHE A 396 -7.77 -14.97 8.46
C PHE A 396 -7.35 -15.50 9.86
N VAL A 397 -8.21 -16.31 10.48
CA VAL A 397 -7.89 -16.90 11.80
C VAL A 397 -6.72 -17.87 11.70
N GLY A 398 -6.64 -18.65 10.64
CA GLY A 398 -5.53 -19.59 10.42
C GLY A 398 -4.19 -18.92 10.17
N ALA A 399 -4.19 -17.64 9.77
CA ALA A 399 -2.99 -16.85 9.50
C ALA A 399 -2.56 -15.97 10.70
N MET A 400 -3.34 -15.92 11.77
CA MET A 400 -3.00 -15.18 12.99
C MET A 400 -1.89 -15.88 13.78
#